data_b103f4bfeeae4129c66206ce43c9c734
#
_entry.id   b103f4bfeeae4129c66206ce43c9c734
#
_cell.length_a   1.000
_cell.length_b   1.000
_cell.length_c   1.000
_cell.angle_alpha   90.00
_cell.angle_beta   90.00
_cell.angle_gamma   90.00
#
_symmetry.space_group_name_H-M   'P 1'
#
loop_
_entity.id
_entity.type
_entity.pdbx_description
1 polymer ?
#
loop_
_entity_poly.entity_id
_entity_poly.type
_entity_poly.pdbx_seq_one_letter_code
_entity_poly.pdbx_strand_id
1 'polypeptide(L)'
;MGWWSTDILGGDSALDWKSALYNKIDIQYEDNFGYRTLKPNDMSNKTQNNLIQYVLESTQKTFDDWGECDSRSIAMQVIALMVIESGTKVTKKNKKELSKWIKLDDWATEDDERKDNIDDLLSVIKEYDSTPMIYQGKGLFQKLAETISGTEIEPSGFKNI
;
A
#
# COMPACT_ATOMS: atom_id res chain seq x y z
N MET A 1 3.05 12.62 13.93
CA MET A 1 2.80 11.51 12.98
C MET A 1 2.83 10.21 13.76
N GLY A 2 1.80 9.42 13.65
CA GLY A 2 1.66 8.22 14.44
C GLY A 2 1.53 6.97 13.59
N TRP A 3 2.14 5.92 14.07
CA TRP A 3 1.83 4.56 13.68
C TRP A 3 0.95 3.95 14.77
N TRP A 4 -0.18 3.36 14.38
CA TRP A 4 -1.09 2.67 15.31
C TRP A 4 -1.10 1.16 15.13
N SER A 5 -0.53 0.68 14.04
CA SER A 5 -0.33 -0.75 13.79
C SER A 5 0.88 -0.99 12.89
N THR A 6 1.39 -2.21 12.89
CA THR A 6 2.48 -2.68 12.04
C THR A 6 2.04 -3.01 10.60
N ASP A 7 0.76 -2.82 10.29
CA ASP A 7 0.18 -3.03 8.97
C ASP A 7 0.76 -2.09 7.91
N ILE A 8 0.63 -2.46 6.65
CA ILE A 8 1.10 -1.63 5.52
C ILE A 8 0.49 -0.22 5.56
N LEU A 9 -0.80 -0.12 5.89
CA LEU A 9 -1.50 1.16 6.02
C LEU A 9 -1.70 1.60 7.47
N GLY A 10 -0.85 1.13 8.37
CA GLY A 10 -1.00 1.34 9.83
C GLY A 10 -0.51 2.67 10.36
N GLY A 11 -0.30 3.68 9.54
CA GLY A 11 0.20 4.98 9.97
C GLY A 11 -0.14 6.13 9.04
N ASP A 12 0.03 7.35 9.53
CA ASP A 12 -0.29 8.57 8.80
C ASP A 12 0.45 8.69 7.47
N SER A 13 1.75 8.40 7.45
CA SER A 13 2.56 8.50 6.22
C SER A 13 2.04 7.60 5.09
N ALA A 14 1.61 6.39 5.40
CA ALA A 14 1.04 5.49 4.40
C ALA A 14 -0.29 5.99 3.86
N LEU A 15 -1.14 6.56 4.72
CA LEU A 15 -2.42 7.15 4.32
C LEU A 15 -2.25 8.43 3.51
N ASP A 16 -1.26 9.26 3.87
CA ASP A 16 -0.91 10.47 3.11
C ASP A 16 -0.44 10.10 1.69
N TRP A 17 0.41 9.10 1.57
CA TRP A 17 0.81 8.57 0.26
C TRP A 17 -0.37 8.00 -0.53
N LYS A 18 -1.26 7.26 0.12
CA LYS A 18 -2.46 6.73 -0.51
C LYS A 18 -3.33 7.85 -1.07
N SER A 19 -3.59 8.89 -0.27
CA SER A 19 -4.35 10.06 -0.70
C SER A 19 -3.68 10.80 -1.86
N ALA A 20 -2.38 11.05 -1.77
CA ALA A 20 -1.61 11.72 -2.81
C ALA A 20 -1.63 10.93 -4.14
N LEU A 21 -1.45 9.61 -4.07
CA LEU A 21 -1.47 8.74 -5.24
C LEU A 21 -2.85 8.70 -5.91
N TYR A 22 -3.93 8.58 -5.14
CA TYR A 22 -5.28 8.65 -5.69
C TYR A 22 -5.55 9.96 -6.43
N ASN A 23 -5.14 11.08 -5.87
CA ASN A 23 -5.26 12.38 -6.52
C ASN A 23 -4.44 12.44 -7.83
N LYS A 24 -3.26 11.86 -7.86
CA LYS A 24 -2.39 11.86 -9.04
C LYS A 24 -2.91 11.00 -10.19
N ILE A 25 -3.64 9.94 -9.90
CA ILE A 25 -4.20 9.04 -10.92
C ILE A 25 -5.66 9.34 -11.27
N ASP A 26 -6.16 10.53 -10.91
CA ASP A 26 -7.52 11.01 -11.19
C ASP A 26 -8.64 10.12 -10.59
N ILE A 27 -8.40 9.47 -9.47
CA ILE A 27 -9.44 8.81 -8.70
C ILE A 27 -9.91 9.76 -7.63
N GLN A 28 -11.21 10.04 -7.60
CA GLN A 28 -11.79 10.79 -6.50
C GLN A 28 -11.72 9.95 -5.22
N TYR A 29 -11.01 10.50 -4.28
CA TYR A 29 -10.90 9.94 -2.94
C TYR A 29 -12.10 10.43 -2.13
N GLU A 30 -13.17 9.66 -2.16
CA GLU A 30 -14.32 9.91 -1.30
C GLU A 30 -14.22 9.02 -0.07
N ASP A 31 -13.60 9.56 0.97
CA ASP A 31 -13.64 8.87 2.23
C ASP A 31 -13.64 9.86 3.39
N ASN A 32 -14.63 9.71 4.24
CA ASN A 32 -14.69 10.41 5.51
C ASN A 32 -13.70 9.85 6.55
N PHE A 33 -13.03 8.71 6.26
CA PHE A 33 -12.11 8.04 7.19
C PHE A 33 -10.94 7.28 6.52
N GLY A 34 -10.62 7.52 5.27
CA GLY A 34 -9.34 7.12 4.70
C GLY A 34 -9.21 5.70 4.10
N TYR A 35 -10.26 4.93 3.91
CA TYR A 35 -10.11 3.51 3.58
C TYR A 35 -10.86 3.04 2.33
N ARG A 36 -10.79 3.79 1.25
CA ARG A 36 -11.32 3.26 -0.01
C ARG A 36 -10.37 2.21 -0.58
N THR A 37 -10.86 0.99 -0.72
CA THR A 37 -10.21 -0.06 -1.49
C THR A 37 -10.51 0.12 -2.96
N LEU A 38 -9.48 0.13 -3.80
CA LEU A 38 -9.64 0.11 -5.25
C LEU A 38 -10.28 -1.21 -5.69
N LYS A 39 -11.28 -1.09 -6.56
CA LYS A 39 -11.87 -2.26 -7.23
C LYS A 39 -11.35 -2.34 -8.67
N PRO A 40 -11.33 -3.53 -9.29
CA PRO A 40 -10.84 -3.70 -10.65
C PRO A 40 -11.47 -2.75 -11.68
N ASN A 41 -12.72 -2.37 -11.49
CA ASN A 41 -13.47 -1.49 -12.39
C ASN A 41 -13.30 0.01 -12.09
N ASP A 42 -12.63 0.37 -11.00
CA ASP A 42 -12.43 1.77 -10.60
C ASP A 42 -11.35 2.48 -11.45
N MET A 43 -10.56 1.71 -12.18
CA MET A 43 -9.42 2.24 -12.91
C MET A 43 -9.58 2.05 -14.42
N SER A 44 -9.60 3.15 -15.15
CA SER A 44 -9.47 3.13 -16.61
C SER A 44 -8.09 2.63 -17.03
N ASN A 45 -7.94 2.18 -18.30
CA ASN A 45 -6.64 1.80 -18.85
C ASN A 45 -5.59 2.93 -18.73
N LYS A 46 -6.02 4.18 -18.91
CA LYS A 46 -5.14 5.35 -18.74
C LYS A 46 -4.65 5.45 -17.29
N THR A 47 -5.54 5.29 -16.34
CA THR A 47 -5.21 5.35 -14.90
C THR A 47 -4.25 4.22 -14.50
N GLN A 48 -4.48 3.00 -15.00
CA GLN A 48 -3.58 1.87 -14.78
C GLN A 48 -2.18 2.13 -15.37
N ASN A 49 -2.11 2.69 -16.57
CA ASN A 49 -0.84 3.04 -17.21
C ASN A 49 -0.11 4.13 -16.42
N ASN A 50 -0.81 5.13 -15.90
CA ASN A 50 -0.22 6.15 -15.04
C ASN A 50 0.36 5.54 -13.76
N LEU A 51 -0.37 4.63 -13.10
CA LEU A 51 0.13 3.94 -11.91
C LEU A 51 1.42 3.16 -12.22
N ILE A 52 1.46 2.42 -13.32
CA ILE A 52 2.65 1.70 -13.76
C ILE A 52 3.81 2.66 -14.04
N GLN A 53 3.54 3.80 -14.66
CA GLN A 53 4.53 4.82 -14.95
C GLN A 53 5.17 5.35 -13.66
N TYR A 54 4.39 5.57 -12.60
CA TYR A 54 4.95 5.94 -11.29
C TYR A 54 5.91 4.89 -10.73
N VAL A 55 5.63 3.62 -10.94
CA VAL A 55 6.52 2.54 -10.52
C VAL A 55 7.82 2.54 -11.32
N LEU A 56 7.73 2.79 -12.63
CA LEU A 56 8.88 2.74 -13.56
C LEU A 56 9.73 4.00 -13.52
N GLU A 57 9.09 5.16 -13.47
CA GLU A 57 9.70 6.48 -13.61
C GLU A 57 9.83 7.20 -12.27
N SER A 58 9.57 6.49 -11.16
CA SER A 58 9.70 7.05 -9.83
C SER A 58 11.15 7.39 -9.53
N THR A 59 11.52 8.61 -9.89
CA THR A 59 12.81 9.22 -9.57
C THR A 59 12.73 9.88 -8.20
N GLN A 60 13.87 10.13 -7.58
CA GLN A 60 13.93 10.90 -6.34
C GLN A 60 13.17 12.23 -6.47
N LYS A 61 13.35 12.92 -7.60
CA LYS A 61 12.64 14.16 -7.89
C LYS A 61 11.11 14.01 -7.84
N THR A 62 10.56 12.92 -8.36
CA THR A 62 9.12 12.68 -8.32
C THR A 62 8.63 12.60 -6.87
N PHE A 63 9.37 11.95 -5.99
CA PHE A 63 9.01 11.85 -4.57
C PHE A 63 9.23 13.17 -3.84
N ASP A 64 10.28 13.92 -4.17
CA ASP A 64 10.54 15.24 -3.61
C ASP A 64 9.45 16.25 -4.01
N ASP A 65 8.95 16.16 -5.24
CA ASP A 65 7.86 17.02 -5.75
C ASP A 65 6.49 16.71 -5.10
N TRP A 66 6.34 15.54 -4.45
CA TRP A 66 5.09 15.16 -3.80
C TRP A 66 4.98 15.60 -2.33
N GLY A 67 5.99 16.31 -1.83
CA GLY A 67 6.00 16.87 -0.50
C GLY A 67 6.55 15.94 0.58
N GLU A 68 6.17 16.17 1.81
CA GLU A 68 6.80 15.66 3.03
C GLU A 68 6.62 14.15 3.34
N CYS A 69 6.27 13.33 2.37
CA CYS A 69 6.15 11.90 2.60
C CYS A 69 7.53 11.26 2.67
N ASP A 70 7.90 10.86 3.84
CA ASP A 70 9.28 10.60 4.26
C ASP A 70 9.95 9.37 3.65
N SER A 71 9.22 8.45 3.02
CA SER A 71 9.83 7.20 2.62
C SER A 71 9.32 6.67 1.28
N ARG A 72 10.26 6.54 0.35
CA ARG A 72 10.02 5.85 -0.92
C ARG A 72 9.55 4.41 -0.71
N SER A 73 10.03 3.74 0.33
CA SER A 73 9.60 2.40 0.70
C SER A 73 8.09 2.37 1.00
N ILE A 74 7.60 3.30 1.80
CA ILE A 74 6.16 3.40 2.14
C ILE A 74 5.34 3.71 0.89
N ALA A 75 5.79 4.64 0.05
CA ALA A 75 5.11 4.96 -1.20
C ALA A 75 4.99 3.73 -2.11
N MET A 76 6.04 2.94 -2.24
CA MET A 76 6.04 1.73 -3.05
C MET A 76 5.18 0.62 -2.47
N GLN A 77 5.07 0.52 -1.15
CA GLN A 77 4.13 -0.37 -0.49
C GLN A 77 2.69 -0.01 -0.85
N VAL A 78 2.34 1.27 -0.79
CA VAL A 78 1.01 1.75 -1.16
C VAL A 78 0.72 1.52 -2.65
N ILE A 79 1.68 1.81 -3.54
CA ILE A 79 1.57 1.53 -4.97
C ILE A 79 1.34 0.03 -5.21
N ALA A 80 2.05 -0.84 -4.51
CA ALA A 80 1.87 -2.28 -4.60
C ALA A 80 0.45 -2.71 -4.21
N LEU A 81 -0.10 -2.18 -3.12
CA LEU A 81 -1.48 -2.44 -2.74
C LEU A 81 -2.47 -1.97 -3.81
N MET A 82 -2.28 -0.77 -4.37
CA MET A 82 -3.14 -0.26 -5.44
C MET A 82 -3.09 -1.13 -6.70
N VAL A 83 -1.90 -1.62 -7.08
CA VAL A 83 -1.70 -2.55 -8.19
C VAL A 83 -2.45 -3.85 -7.95
N ILE A 84 -2.27 -4.46 -6.79
CA ILE A 84 -2.88 -5.75 -6.43
C ILE A 84 -4.41 -5.62 -6.35
N GLU A 85 -4.92 -4.59 -5.70
CA GLU A 85 -6.36 -4.39 -5.53
C GLU A 85 -7.09 -4.08 -6.84
N SER A 86 -6.44 -3.36 -7.75
CA SER A 86 -7.02 -2.99 -9.06
C SER A 86 -6.88 -4.07 -10.13
N GLY A 87 -6.06 -5.08 -9.92
CA GLY A 87 -5.74 -6.07 -10.95
C GLY A 87 -4.87 -5.53 -12.08
N THR A 88 -4.14 -4.43 -11.85
CA THR A 88 -3.27 -3.81 -12.84
C THR A 88 -2.15 -4.76 -13.26
N LYS A 89 -1.95 -4.91 -14.57
CA LYS A 89 -0.87 -5.75 -15.10
C LYS A 89 0.49 -5.12 -14.84
N VAL A 90 1.40 -5.89 -14.32
CA VAL A 90 2.79 -5.49 -14.10
C VAL A 90 3.77 -6.48 -14.70
N THR A 91 4.85 -5.96 -15.23
CA THR A 91 5.94 -6.77 -15.80
C THR A 91 6.83 -7.34 -14.68
N LYS A 92 7.64 -8.34 -15.01
CA LYS A 92 8.68 -8.84 -14.08
C LYS A 92 9.64 -7.73 -13.64
N LYS A 93 9.94 -6.80 -14.53
CA LYS A 93 10.79 -5.64 -14.22
C LYS A 93 10.15 -4.77 -13.16
N ASN A 94 8.86 -4.48 -13.30
CA ASN A 94 8.11 -3.66 -12.34
C ASN A 94 7.99 -4.35 -10.98
N LYS A 95 7.76 -5.66 -10.96
CA LYS A 95 7.75 -6.42 -9.70
C LYS A 95 9.10 -6.34 -8.98
N LYS A 96 10.21 -6.44 -9.72
CA LYS A 96 11.55 -6.28 -9.14
C LYS A 96 11.77 -4.89 -8.57
N GLU A 97 11.32 -3.86 -9.26
CA GLU A 97 11.47 -2.48 -8.81
C GLU A 97 10.64 -2.21 -7.54
N LEU A 98 9.39 -2.65 -7.52
CA LEU A 98 8.55 -2.61 -6.31
C LEU A 98 9.22 -3.33 -5.14
N SER A 99 9.63 -4.57 -5.35
CA SER A 99 10.24 -5.39 -4.29
C SER A 99 11.54 -4.79 -3.77
N LYS A 100 12.35 -4.20 -4.62
CA LYS A 100 13.60 -3.52 -4.25
C LYS A 100 13.35 -2.40 -3.23
N TRP A 101 12.37 -1.55 -3.49
CA TRP A 101 12.07 -0.41 -2.62
C TRP A 101 11.29 -0.78 -1.37
N ILE A 102 10.37 -1.74 -1.48
CA ILE A 102 9.57 -2.22 -0.34
C ILE A 102 10.47 -2.83 0.74
N LYS A 103 11.54 -3.53 0.35
CA LYS A 103 12.51 -4.13 1.28
C LYS A 103 13.31 -3.11 2.11
N LEU A 104 13.32 -1.85 1.70
CA LEU A 104 14.07 -0.79 2.39
C LEU A 104 13.25 -0.12 3.50
N ASP A 105 12.30 -0.83 4.07
CA ASP A 105 11.53 -0.39 5.22
C ASP A 105 12.40 -0.48 6.49
N ASP A 106 12.82 0.67 7.00
CA ASP A 106 13.71 0.75 8.17
C ASP A 106 13.04 0.18 9.42
N TRP A 107 11.74 0.39 9.58
CA TRP A 107 11.01 -0.14 10.72
C TRP A 107 10.97 -1.67 10.73
N ALA A 108 10.88 -2.31 9.58
CA ALA A 108 10.93 -3.77 9.47
C ALA A 108 12.28 -4.37 9.91
N THR A 109 13.32 -3.58 10.07
CA THR A 109 14.60 -4.03 10.63
C THR A 109 14.59 -4.13 12.15
N GLU A 110 13.66 -3.44 12.81
CA GLU A 110 13.58 -3.31 14.26
C GLU A 110 12.35 -3.98 14.87
N ASP A 111 11.35 -4.33 14.04
CA ASP A 111 10.07 -4.87 14.49
C ASP A 111 9.69 -6.12 13.66
N ASP A 112 9.61 -7.26 14.34
CA ASP A 112 9.34 -8.56 13.70
C ASP A 112 7.93 -8.64 13.09
N GLU A 113 6.93 -8.04 13.72
CA GLU A 113 5.55 -8.03 13.19
C GLU A 113 5.48 -7.16 11.92
N ARG A 114 6.16 -6.02 11.91
CA ARG A 114 6.30 -5.19 10.71
C ARG A 114 7.02 -5.94 9.61
N LYS A 115 8.09 -6.64 9.95
CA LYS A 115 8.83 -7.47 9.00
C LYS A 115 7.96 -8.54 8.38
N ASP A 116 7.16 -9.24 9.17
CA ASP A 116 6.24 -10.27 8.67
C ASP A 116 5.21 -9.69 7.70
N ASN A 117 4.66 -8.51 7.97
CA ASN A 117 3.75 -7.81 7.06
C ASN A 117 4.43 -7.42 5.74
N ILE A 118 5.67 -6.97 5.79
CA ILE A 118 6.45 -6.67 4.58
C ILE A 118 6.78 -7.94 3.79
N ASP A 119 7.19 -9.00 4.45
CA ASP A 119 7.50 -10.28 3.81
C ASP A 119 6.25 -10.89 3.15
N ASP A 120 5.07 -10.76 3.77
CA ASP A 120 3.79 -11.16 3.18
C ASP A 120 3.47 -10.37 1.91
N LEU A 121 3.59 -9.05 1.95
CA LEU A 121 3.42 -8.21 0.76
C LEU A 121 4.36 -8.61 -0.37
N LEU A 122 5.63 -8.84 -0.07
CA LEU A 122 6.63 -9.27 -1.06
C LEU A 122 6.28 -10.63 -1.68
N SER A 123 5.78 -11.56 -0.88
CA SER A 123 5.31 -12.87 -1.35
C SER A 123 4.12 -12.73 -2.29
N VAL A 124 3.16 -11.89 -1.95
CA VAL A 124 1.99 -11.61 -2.80
C VAL A 124 2.42 -11.00 -4.13
N ILE A 125 3.30 -10.00 -4.12
CA ILE A 125 3.82 -9.38 -5.35
C ILE A 125 4.52 -10.40 -6.25
N LYS A 126 5.32 -11.28 -5.67
CA LYS A 126 6.05 -12.32 -6.41
C LYS A 126 5.10 -13.23 -7.19
N GLU A 127 4.03 -13.67 -6.55
CA GLU A 127 3.04 -14.60 -7.13
C GLU A 127 1.93 -13.89 -7.91
N TYR A 128 1.86 -12.56 -7.84
CA TYR A 128 0.79 -11.78 -8.45
C TYR A 128 0.73 -11.96 -9.97
N ASP A 129 -0.45 -12.36 -10.45
CA ASP A 129 -0.75 -12.67 -11.86
C ASP A 129 -1.80 -11.76 -12.49
N SER A 130 -2.07 -10.62 -11.86
CA SER A 130 -3.15 -9.67 -12.19
C SER A 130 -4.54 -10.10 -11.72
N THR A 131 -4.66 -11.14 -10.92
CA THR A 131 -5.89 -11.46 -10.20
C THR A 131 -5.99 -10.54 -8.99
N PRO A 132 -7.05 -9.71 -8.90
CA PRO A 132 -7.17 -8.75 -7.80
C PRO A 132 -7.34 -9.44 -6.45
N MET A 133 -6.71 -8.85 -5.44
CA MET A 133 -6.91 -9.22 -4.04
C MET A 133 -7.16 -7.96 -3.22
N ILE A 134 -7.90 -8.08 -2.12
CA ILE A 134 -8.13 -6.98 -1.18
C ILE A 134 -7.15 -7.12 -0.02
N TYR A 135 -6.44 -6.05 0.31
CA TYR A 135 -5.69 -5.93 1.55
C TYR A 135 -6.61 -5.41 2.66
N GLN A 136 -6.67 -6.15 3.73
CA GLN A 136 -7.41 -5.77 4.93
C GLN A 136 -6.41 -5.51 6.06
N GLY A 137 -6.18 -4.22 6.34
CA GLY A 137 -5.41 -3.77 7.49
C GLY A 137 -6.31 -3.35 8.65
N LYS A 138 -5.71 -3.09 9.79
CA LYS A 138 -6.42 -2.61 10.97
C LYS A 138 -6.45 -1.09 10.98
N GLY A 139 -7.65 -0.53 10.93
CA GLY A 139 -7.85 0.89 11.18
C GLY A 139 -7.63 1.26 12.65
N LEU A 140 -7.46 2.55 12.90
CA LEU A 140 -7.25 3.06 14.27
C LEU A 140 -8.32 2.61 15.26
N PHE A 141 -9.59 2.69 14.89
CA PHE A 141 -10.69 2.29 15.78
C PHE A 141 -10.72 0.79 16.07
N GLN A 142 -10.42 -0.04 15.07
CA GLN A 142 -10.33 -1.49 15.28
C GLN A 142 -9.17 -1.82 16.22
N LYS A 143 -8.02 -1.19 16.05
CA LYS A 143 -6.87 -1.38 16.94
C LYS A 143 -7.16 -0.93 18.37
N LEU A 144 -7.87 0.17 18.53
CA LEU A 144 -8.32 0.60 19.85
C LEU A 144 -9.26 -0.41 20.50
N ALA A 145 -10.23 -0.95 19.74
CA ALA A 145 -11.16 -1.96 20.23
C ALA A 145 -10.42 -3.25 20.65
N GLU A 146 -9.43 -3.69 19.89
CA GLU A 146 -8.58 -4.82 20.26
C GLU A 146 -7.78 -4.55 21.53
N THR A 147 -7.24 -3.36 21.67
CA THR A 147 -6.49 -2.95 22.87
C THR A 147 -7.38 -2.96 24.11
N ILE A 148 -8.60 -2.46 24.01
CA ILE A 148 -9.56 -2.42 25.14
C ILE A 148 -10.02 -3.84 25.50
N SER A 149 -10.34 -4.68 24.52
CA SER A 149 -10.81 -6.05 24.75
C SER A 149 -9.70 -7.04 25.14
N GLY A 150 -8.45 -6.73 24.83
CA GLY A 150 -7.31 -7.63 24.98
C GLY A 150 -7.31 -8.82 24.03
N THR A 151 -8.15 -8.80 23.00
CA THR A 151 -8.33 -9.90 22.03
C THR A 151 -8.22 -9.36 20.61
N GLU A 152 -7.48 -10.05 19.75
CA GLU A 152 -7.44 -9.74 18.33
C GLU A 152 -8.81 -10.05 17.69
N ILE A 153 -9.40 -9.05 17.03
CA ILE A 153 -10.73 -9.16 16.41
C ILE A 153 -10.60 -9.81 15.03
N GLU A 154 -9.65 -9.34 14.24
CA GLU A 154 -9.46 -9.83 12.88
C GLU A 154 -8.00 -9.67 12.43
N PRO A 155 -7.35 -10.71 11.86
CA PRO A 155 -5.99 -10.59 11.36
C PRO A 155 -5.94 -9.72 10.11
N SER A 156 -4.85 -8.95 9.98
CA SER A 156 -4.51 -8.26 8.73
C SER A 156 -4.06 -9.26 7.67
N GLY A 157 -4.24 -8.90 6.41
CA GLY A 157 -3.72 -9.70 5.30
C GLY A 157 -4.47 -9.52 4.00
N PHE A 158 -4.09 -10.31 3.01
CA PHE A 158 -4.71 -10.32 1.69
C PHE A 158 -5.83 -11.35 1.62
N LYS A 159 -6.93 -10.94 1.00
CA LYS A 159 -8.12 -11.78 0.78
C LYS A 159 -8.49 -11.80 -0.69
N ASN A 160 -8.96 -12.93 -1.16
CA ASN A 160 -9.55 -13.05 -2.50
C ASN A 160 -10.87 -12.26 -2.57
N ILE A 161 -11.08 -11.66 -3.71
CA ILE A 161 -12.34 -10.97 -3.99
C ILE A 161 -13.45 -11.98 -4.27
#